data_c698e6540fa1fbbaec3d0128f19cffd2
#
_entry.id   c698e6540fa1fbbaec3d0128f19cffd2
#
_cell.length_a   1.000
_cell.length_b   1.000
_cell.length_c   1.000
_cell.angle_alpha   90.00
_cell.angle_beta   90.00
_cell.angle_gamma   90.00
#
_symmetry.space_group_name_H-M   'P 1'
#
loop_
_entity.id
_entity.type
_entity.pdbx_description
1 polymer ?
#
loop_
_entity_poly.entity_id
_entity_poly.type
_entity_poly.pdbx_seq_one_letter_code
_entity_poly.pdbx_strand_id
1 'polypeptide(L)'
;MDGFSDLPFRLMCRELGSAMSYTEFINALDVLQGNPHIGRKLEFLPEERPVVFQIFDNDPRRLLEAALRLQERRPDIIDINMGCSVNTVSGRGAGAGLLRSPEKIAQIFSLLTSNLEVPVSGKIRLGWDDQERNYLDVARAIEENGGALLAVHGRTRAQGYGGQADWEPIAEIKAAVSIPVIGNGDVRRVADIERMMTQTGCDAVMVGRGAIGNPWIFSGMDRSQVPPDQVRDRMLRHLERMLSFYDGDYGLVLFRKHASRYLSPLPLSRDQRKLLFSAERPEQFLGLLDAVMASTAN
;
A
#
# COMPACT_ATOMS: atom_id res chain seq x y z
N MET A 1 1.34 0.06 2.31
CA MET A 1 1.80 -1.20 2.99
C MET A 1 2.76 -0.79 4.09
N ASP A 2 2.37 -0.99 5.34
CA ASP A 2 3.20 -0.56 6.48
C ASP A 2 4.58 -1.21 6.43
N GLY A 3 5.61 -0.41 6.70
CA GLY A 3 7.01 -0.78 6.55
C GLY A 3 7.56 -0.87 5.12
N PHE A 4 6.78 -0.55 4.07
CA PHE A 4 7.22 -0.60 2.66
C PHE A 4 6.84 0.62 1.84
N SER A 5 5.71 1.28 2.14
CA SER A 5 5.18 2.38 1.32
C SER A 5 5.67 3.74 1.83
N ASP A 6 6.94 3.83 2.18
CA ASP A 6 7.61 5.09 2.51
C ASP A 6 7.78 5.99 1.27
N LEU A 7 8.13 7.25 1.48
CA LEU A 7 8.32 8.20 0.40
C LEU A 7 9.31 7.71 -0.68
N PRO A 8 10.51 7.17 -0.34
CA PRO A 8 11.44 6.63 -1.34
C PRO A 8 10.81 5.58 -2.26
N PHE A 9 10.08 4.62 -1.70
CA PHE A 9 9.43 3.58 -2.49
C PHE A 9 8.28 4.12 -3.35
N ARG A 10 7.44 5.00 -2.80
CA ARG A 10 6.33 5.59 -3.55
C ARG A 10 6.81 6.41 -4.75
N LEU A 11 7.86 7.23 -4.58
CA LEU A 11 8.48 7.97 -5.67
C LEU A 11 9.03 7.05 -6.77
N MET A 12 9.65 5.92 -6.39
CA MET A 12 10.12 4.93 -7.37
C MET A 12 8.96 4.37 -8.21
N CYS A 13 7.81 4.12 -7.59
CA CYS A 13 6.62 3.66 -8.29
C CYS A 13 6.01 4.76 -9.19
N ARG A 14 5.98 6.01 -8.71
CA ARG A 14 5.46 7.15 -9.48
C ARG A 14 6.26 7.43 -10.74
N GLU A 15 7.59 7.41 -10.67
CA GLU A 15 8.47 7.56 -11.82
C GLU A 15 8.24 6.50 -12.91
N LEU A 16 7.73 5.35 -12.52
CA LEU A 16 7.42 4.24 -13.43
C LEU A 16 5.95 4.16 -13.85
N GLY A 17 5.15 5.19 -13.53
CA GLY A 17 3.79 5.32 -14.05
C GLY A 17 2.68 4.91 -13.08
N SER A 18 2.97 4.68 -11.79
CA SER A 18 1.90 4.53 -10.80
C SER A 18 1.02 5.78 -10.78
N ALA A 19 -0.29 5.64 -10.95
CA ALA A 19 -1.21 6.77 -11.09
C ALA A 19 -1.51 7.48 -9.76
N MET A 20 -1.39 6.78 -8.62
CA MET A 20 -1.74 7.28 -7.30
C MET A 20 -0.89 6.58 -6.24
N SER A 21 -0.56 7.28 -5.16
CA SER A 21 0.21 6.74 -4.04
C SER A 21 -0.58 6.74 -2.74
N TYR A 22 -0.51 5.64 -2.00
CA TYR A 22 -1.03 5.53 -0.63
C TYR A 22 0.12 5.56 0.37
N THR A 23 0.03 6.42 1.38
CA THR A 23 0.97 6.40 2.51
C THR A 23 0.87 5.10 3.31
N GLU A 24 1.79 4.88 4.20
CA GLU A 24 1.60 3.90 5.26
C GLU A 24 0.41 4.33 6.12
N PHE A 25 -0.37 3.35 6.61
CA PHE A 25 -1.52 3.69 7.44
C PHE A 25 -1.12 4.13 8.84
N ILE A 26 -1.83 5.11 9.40
CA ILE A 26 -1.54 5.72 10.69
C ILE A 26 -2.72 5.57 11.63
N ASN A 27 -2.44 5.32 12.90
CA ASN A 27 -3.45 5.34 13.94
C ASN A 27 -3.92 6.78 14.18
N ALA A 28 -5.23 7.02 14.17
CA ALA A 28 -5.79 8.33 14.50
C ALA A 28 -5.34 8.84 15.88
N LEU A 29 -5.28 7.95 16.87
CA LEU A 29 -4.82 8.30 18.21
C LEU A 29 -3.38 8.81 18.20
N ASP A 30 -2.47 8.22 17.41
CA ASP A 30 -1.09 8.69 17.30
C ASP A 30 -1.01 10.11 16.71
N VAL A 31 -1.90 10.44 15.75
CA VAL A 31 -2.02 11.81 15.20
C VAL A 31 -2.41 12.79 16.29
N LEU A 32 -3.40 12.43 17.11
CA LEU A 32 -3.92 13.28 18.17
C LEU A 32 -2.91 13.50 19.31
N GLN A 33 -2.11 12.49 19.59
CA GLN A 33 -1.04 12.54 20.61
C GLN A 33 0.24 13.24 20.12
N GLY A 34 0.32 13.61 18.84
CA GLY A 34 1.50 14.28 18.29
C GLY A 34 2.73 13.37 18.21
N ASN A 35 2.54 12.06 17.94
CA ASN A 35 3.64 11.11 17.82
C ASN A 35 4.64 11.57 16.73
N PRO A 36 5.93 11.82 17.08
CA PRO A 36 6.90 12.39 16.14
C PRO A 36 7.20 11.51 14.93
N HIS A 37 6.98 10.20 15.03
CA HIS A 37 7.22 9.27 13.92
C HIS A 37 6.19 9.37 12.78
N ILE A 38 5.03 9.99 13.02
CA ILE A 38 3.99 10.18 12.01
C ILE A 38 4.44 11.15 10.92
N GLY A 39 5.19 12.18 11.28
CA GLY A 39 5.68 13.19 10.35
C GLY A 39 6.32 12.55 9.12
N ARG A 40 7.26 11.63 9.35
CA ARG A 40 7.98 10.92 8.29
C ARG A 40 7.08 10.01 7.42
N LYS A 41 6.10 9.34 8.01
CA LYS A 41 5.14 8.50 7.27
C LYS A 41 4.24 9.31 6.32
N LEU A 42 4.04 10.59 6.62
CA LEU A 42 3.18 11.52 5.88
C LEU A 42 3.94 12.46 4.95
N GLU A 43 5.27 12.35 4.89
CA GLU A 43 6.04 13.13 3.94
C GLU A 43 5.72 12.71 2.52
N PHE A 44 5.54 13.70 1.64
CA PHE A 44 5.35 13.50 0.20
C PHE A 44 5.90 14.69 -0.57
N LEU A 45 6.20 14.50 -1.84
CA LEU A 45 6.65 15.53 -2.76
C LEU A 45 5.56 15.87 -3.78
N PRO A 46 5.55 17.07 -4.36
CA PRO A 46 4.56 17.47 -5.38
C PRO A 46 4.46 16.50 -6.56
N GLU A 47 5.58 15.90 -6.96
CA GLU A 47 5.66 14.93 -8.05
C GLU A 47 4.96 13.60 -7.75
N GLU A 48 4.68 13.34 -6.47
CA GLU A 48 3.99 12.13 -6.04
C GLU A 48 2.47 12.23 -6.18
N ARG A 49 1.92 13.44 -6.32
CA ARG A 49 0.46 13.64 -6.40
C ARG A 49 -0.17 12.88 -7.58
N PRO A 50 -1.39 12.33 -7.39
CA PRO A 50 -2.22 12.40 -6.18
C PRO A 50 -1.73 11.45 -5.06
N VAL A 51 -1.75 11.96 -3.82
CA VAL A 51 -1.32 11.25 -2.61
C VAL A 51 -2.50 11.04 -1.66
N VAL A 52 -2.66 9.81 -1.22
CA VAL A 52 -3.70 9.39 -0.30
C VAL A 52 -3.11 9.17 1.09
N PHE A 53 -3.58 9.91 2.09
CA PHE A 53 -3.25 9.65 3.48
C PHE A 53 -4.19 8.60 4.06
N GLN A 54 -3.65 7.47 4.47
CA GLN A 54 -4.46 6.38 5.01
C GLN A 54 -4.41 6.37 6.55
N ILE A 55 -5.59 6.42 7.18
CA ILE A 55 -5.73 6.38 8.64
C ILE A 55 -6.61 5.21 9.09
N PHE A 56 -6.47 4.83 10.36
CA PHE A 56 -7.34 3.83 10.98
C PHE A 56 -7.66 4.15 12.43
N ASP A 57 -8.86 3.86 12.84
CA ASP A 57 -9.36 3.80 14.21
C ASP A 57 -10.70 3.07 14.21
N ASN A 58 -11.28 2.83 15.38
CA ASN A 58 -12.64 2.32 15.56
C ASN A 58 -13.62 3.37 16.13
N ASP A 59 -13.14 4.57 16.42
CA ASP A 59 -13.94 5.67 16.95
C ASP A 59 -14.13 6.76 15.89
N PRO A 60 -15.40 7.07 15.49
CA PRO A 60 -15.68 8.05 14.44
C PRO A 60 -15.17 9.47 14.77
N ARG A 61 -15.23 9.88 16.06
CA ARG A 61 -14.79 11.22 16.47
C ARG A 61 -13.28 11.36 16.43
N ARG A 62 -12.54 10.34 16.89
CA ARG A 62 -11.07 10.33 16.77
C ARG A 62 -10.62 10.34 15.31
N LEU A 63 -11.31 9.60 14.43
CA LEU A 63 -11.05 9.64 12.98
C LEU A 63 -11.26 11.06 12.42
N LEU A 64 -12.35 11.72 12.78
CA LEU A 64 -12.61 13.10 12.34
C LEU A 64 -11.53 14.07 12.84
N GLU A 65 -11.24 14.07 14.13
CA GLU A 65 -10.26 14.99 14.71
C GLU A 65 -8.86 14.79 14.10
N ALA A 66 -8.45 13.53 13.89
CA ALA A 66 -7.20 13.21 13.21
C ALA A 66 -7.22 13.67 11.74
N ALA A 67 -8.28 13.39 11.02
CA ALA A 67 -8.45 13.77 9.62
C ALA A 67 -8.40 15.29 9.41
N LEU A 68 -9.04 16.08 10.30
CA LEU A 68 -8.98 17.54 10.28
C LEU A 68 -7.54 18.07 10.43
N ARG A 69 -6.74 17.49 11.34
CA ARG A 69 -5.33 17.86 11.47
C ARG A 69 -4.49 17.45 10.26
N LEU A 70 -4.80 16.31 9.65
CA LEU A 70 -4.09 15.79 8.48
C LEU A 70 -4.44 16.56 7.21
N GLN A 71 -5.68 17.06 7.09
CA GLN A 71 -6.10 17.90 5.96
C GLN A 71 -5.25 19.16 5.82
N GLU A 72 -4.72 19.72 6.91
CA GLU A 72 -3.81 20.88 6.88
C GLU A 72 -2.53 20.62 6.07
N ARG A 73 -2.11 19.36 5.93
CA ARG A 73 -1.00 18.94 5.07
C ARG A 73 -1.37 18.81 3.59
N ARG A 74 -2.64 19.04 3.25
CA ARG A 74 -3.17 19.03 1.88
C ARG A 74 -2.93 17.71 1.13
N PRO A 75 -3.31 16.54 1.67
CA PRO A 75 -3.38 15.33 0.86
C PRO A 75 -4.45 15.51 -0.22
N ASP A 76 -4.39 14.68 -1.27
CA ASP A 76 -5.44 14.69 -2.29
C ASP A 76 -6.68 13.90 -1.86
N ILE A 77 -6.51 12.90 -1.00
CA ILE A 77 -7.57 12.05 -0.45
C ILE A 77 -7.19 11.64 0.98
N ILE A 78 -8.17 11.52 1.86
CA ILE A 78 -8.03 10.81 3.15
C ILE A 78 -8.76 9.47 3.03
N ASP A 79 -8.04 8.37 3.30
CA ASP A 79 -8.55 7.00 3.16
C ASP A 79 -8.71 6.32 4.53
N ILE A 80 -9.83 5.64 4.72
CA ILE A 80 -10.09 4.86 5.92
C ILE A 80 -9.67 3.41 5.69
N ASN A 81 -8.68 2.94 6.47
CA ASN A 81 -8.25 1.55 6.43
C ASN A 81 -9.26 0.65 7.15
N MET A 82 -9.98 -0.15 6.37
CA MET A 82 -10.90 -1.19 6.84
C MET A 82 -10.46 -2.57 6.34
N GLY A 83 -9.16 -2.73 6.06
CA GLY A 83 -8.60 -3.98 5.50
C GLY A 83 -7.45 -4.59 6.30
N CYS A 84 -6.88 -3.90 7.30
CA CYS A 84 -5.80 -4.46 8.12
C CYS A 84 -6.30 -5.65 8.93
N SER A 85 -5.71 -6.82 8.68
CA SER A 85 -6.11 -8.09 9.31
C SER A 85 -5.33 -8.44 10.58
N VAL A 86 -4.33 -7.63 10.95
CA VAL A 86 -3.48 -7.86 12.12
C VAL A 86 -4.31 -7.77 13.40
N ASN A 87 -4.19 -8.76 14.30
CA ASN A 87 -5.01 -8.86 15.51
C ASN A 87 -4.94 -7.62 16.42
N THR A 88 -3.80 -6.98 16.54
CA THR A 88 -3.64 -5.75 17.35
C THR A 88 -4.46 -4.57 16.81
N VAL A 89 -4.88 -4.60 15.53
CA VAL A 89 -5.74 -3.61 14.89
C VAL A 89 -7.17 -4.15 14.82
N SER A 90 -7.39 -5.28 14.13
CA SER A 90 -8.73 -5.80 13.86
C SER A 90 -9.46 -6.30 15.11
N GLY A 91 -8.74 -6.84 16.09
CA GLY A 91 -9.30 -7.30 17.36
C GLY A 91 -9.85 -6.17 18.25
N ARG A 92 -9.42 -4.92 17.99
CA ARG A 92 -9.96 -3.72 18.68
C ARG A 92 -11.12 -3.08 17.93
N GLY A 93 -11.63 -3.71 16.87
CA GLY A 93 -12.70 -3.18 16.04
C GLY A 93 -12.26 -2.12 14.99
N ALA A 94 -10.94 -1.91 14.81
CA ALA A 94 -10.38 -1.05 13.78
C ALA A 94 -9.93 -1.86 12.55
N GLY A 95 -9.52 -1.21 11.48
CA GLY A 95 -9.11 -1.92 10.27
C GLY A 95 -10.22 -2.86 9.79
N ALA A 96 -9.89 -4.12 9.50
CA ALA A 96 -10.90 -5.11 9.07
C ALA A 96 -11.97 -5.43 10.15
N GLY A 97 -11.74 -5.04 11.41
CA GLY A 97 -12.76 -5.15 12.47
C GLY A 97 -13.97 -4.26 12.25
N LEU A 98 -13.83 -3.13 11.56
CA LEU A 98 -14.93 -2.24 11.19
C LEU A 98 -15.96 -2.91 10.28
N LEU A 99 -15.52 -3.87 9.43
CA LEU A 99 -16.40 -4.57 8.48
C LEU A 99 -17.58 -5.27 9.17
N ARG A 100 -17.46 -5.60 10.46
CA ARG A 100 -18.54 -6.22 11.25
C ARG A 100 -19.63 -5.25 11.68
N SER A 101 -19.51 -3.96 11.34
CA SER A 101 -20.46 -2.91 11.73
C SER A 101 -20.65 -1.91 10.58
N PRO A 102 -21.42 -2.26 9.51
CA PRO A 102 -21.69 -1.37 8.39
C PRO A 102 -22.31 -0.04 8.83
N GLU A 103 -23.16 -0.03 9.88
CA GLU A 103 -23.75 1.18 10.43
C GLU A 103 -22.69 2.14 11.01
N LYS A 104 -21.64 1.59 11.64
CA LYS A 104 -20.52 2.41 12.12
C LYS A 104 -19.70 2.97 10.94
N ILE A 105 -19.53 2.19 9.87
CA ILE A 105 -18.89 2.68 8.65
C ILE A 105 -19.69 3.83 8.04
N ALA A 106 -21.01 3.69 7.93
CA ALA A 106 -21.91 4.77 7.50
C ALA A 106 -21.73 6.04 8.35
N GLN A 107 -21.72 5.89 9.69
CA GLN A 107 -21.48 7.00 10.62
C GLN A 107 -20.12 7.66 10.41
N ILE A 108 -19.04 6.88 10.21
CA ILE A 108 -17.69 7.39 9.95
C ILE A 108 -17.69 8.22 8.66
N PHE A 109 -18.22 7.66 7.56
CA PHE A 109 -18.21 8.35 6.28
C PHE A 109 -19.08 9.60 6.32
N SER A 110 -20.31 9.53 6.81
CA SER A 110 -21.19 10.71 6.97
C SER A 110 -20.52 11.82 7.78
N LEU A 111 -19.81 11.47 8.86
CA LEU A 111 -19.14 12.45 9.72
C LEU A 111 -17.93 13.08 9.00
N LEU A 112 -17.10 12.28 8.35
CA LEU A 112 -15.91 12.76 7.67
C LEU A 112 -16.25 13.60 6.44
N THR A 113 -17.13 13.12 5.57
CA THR A 113 -17.50 13.81 4.32
C THR A 113 -18.25 15.12 4.54
N SER A 114 -18.95 15.24 5.67
CA SER A 114 -19.63 16.51 6.05
C SER A 114 -18.70 17.56 6.64
N ASN A 115 -17.47 17.19 7.04
CA ASN A 115 -16.57 18.09 7.78
C ASN A 115 -15.22 18.29 7.11
N LEU A 116 -14.84 17.48 6.12
CA LEU A 116 -13.57 17.59 5.41
C LEU A 116 -13.78 18.25 4.05
N GLU A 117 -12.80 19.03 3.63
CA GLU A 117 -12.73 19.62 2.28
C GLU A 117 -12.13 18.65 1.24
N VAL A 118 -11.34 17.68 1.68
CA VAL A 118 -10.73 16.68 0.81
C VAL A 118 -11.63 15.45 0.67
N PRO A 119 -11.66 14.78 -0.50
CA PRO A 119 -12.40 13.55 -0.68
C PRO A 119 -12.03 12.47 0.34
N VAL A 120 -13.02 11.68 0.76
CA VAL A 120 -12.83 10.55 1.68
C VAL A 120 -13.02 9.25 0.92
N SER A 121 -12.08 8.32 1.05
CA SER A 121 -12.15 6.98 0.46
C SER A 121 -12.08 5.88 1.51
N GLY A 122 -12.38 4.66 1.09
CA GLY A 122 -12.27 3.50 1.96
C GLY A 122 -11.49 2.36 1.31
N LYS A 123 -10.66 1.66 2.10
CA LYS A 123 -10.02 0.43 1.67
C LYS A 123 -10.51 -0.75 2.49
N ILE A 124 -11.21 -1.69 1.85
CA ILE A 124 -11.91 -2.81 2.49
C ILE A 124 -11.32 -4.18 2.12
N ARG A 125 -11.79 -5.19 2.83
CA ARG A 125 -11.79 -6.61 2.47
C ARG A 125 -13.22 -7.09 2.27
N LEU A 126 -13.40 -8.37 1.89
CA LEU A 126 -14.70 -8.97 1.59
C LEU A 126 -15.59 -9.20 2.82
N GLY A 127 -15.04 -9.04 4.01
CA GLY A 127 -15.73 -9.27 5.27
C GLY A 127 -14.77 -9.82 6.33
N TRP A 128 -15.34 -10.25 7.48
CA TRP A 128 -14.56 -10.80 8.58
C TRP A 128 -14.01 -12.21 8.27
N ASP A 129 -14.87 -13.10 7.81
CA ASP A 129 -14.56 -14.47 7.41
C ASP A 129 -15.52 -14.93 6.30
N ASP A 130 -15.54 -16.21 5.97
CA ASP A 130 -16.36 -16.72 4.88
C ASP A 130 -17.85 -16.77 5.21
N GLN A 131 -18.24 -16.66 6.50
CA GLN A 131 -19.62 -16.60 6.95
C GLN A 131 -20.14 -15.15 7.05
N GLU A 132 -19.22 -14.20 7.27
CA GLU A 132 -19.54 -12.77 7.39
C GLU A 132 -18.92 -12.00 6.19
N ARG A 133 -19.35 -12.30 4.97
CA ARG A 133 -18.93 -11.61 3.71
C ARG A 133 -19.94 -10.53 3.35
N ASN A 134 -19.85 -9.39 3.98
CA ASN A 134 -20.81 -8.27 3.86
C ASN A 134 -20.30 -7.09 3.02
N TYR A 135 -19.40 -7.36 2.06
CA TYR A 135 -18.75 -6.34 1.21
C TYR A 135 -19.74 -5.43 0.46
N LEU A 136 -20.91 -5.94 0.06
CA LEU A 136 -21.92 -5.12 -0.63
C LEU A 136 -22.57 -4.10 0.31
N ASP A 137 -22.92 -4.50 1.54
CA ASP A 137 -23.51 -3.59 2.53
C ASP A 137 -22.50 -2.51 2.93
N VAL A 138 -21.22 -2.91 3.08
CA VAL A 138 -20.12 -1.97 3.37
C VAL A 138 -19.90 -1.01 2.19
N ALA A 139 -19.92 -1.48 0.95
CA ALA A 139 -19.73 -0.64 -0.23
C ALA A 139 -20.85 0.42 -0.36
N ARG A 140 -22.11 0.00 -0.17
CA ARG A 140 -23.27 0.91 -0.14
C ARG A 140 -23.18 1.90 1.00
N ALA A 141 -22.84 1.46 2.21
CA ALA A 141 -22.67 2.33 3.35
C ALA A 141 -21.63 3.44 3.10
N ILE A 142 -20.55 3.13 2.36
CA ILE A 142 -19.54 4.11 1.97
C ILE A 142 -20.10 5.10 0.95
N GLU A 143 -20.71 4.62 -0.14
CA GLU A 143 -21.24 5.46 -1.21
C GLU A 143 -22.36 6.37 -0.74
N GLU A 144 -23.37 5.81 -0.06
CA GLU A 144 -24.56 6.53 0.44
C GLU A 144 -24.19 7.63 1.46
N ASN A 145 -23.02 7.54 2.07
CA ASN A 145 -22.51 8.53 3.01
C ASN A 145 -21.36 9.37 2.44
N GLY A 146 -21.31 9.52 1.11
CA GLY A 146 -20.45 10.48 0.43
C GLY A 146 -19.01 10.03 0.19
N GLY A 147 -18.72 8.74 0.34
CA GLY A 147 -17.41 8.18 -0.03
C GLY A 147 -17.10 8.41 -1.51
N ALA A 148 -15.89 8.91 -1.82
CA ALA A 148 -15.49 9.32 -3.15
C ALA A 148 -14.94 8.18 -4.03
N LEU A 149 -14.37 7.14 -3.42
CA LEU A 149 -13.89 5.93 -4.09
C LEU A 149 -13.71 4.78 -3.08
N LEU A 150 -13.64 3.56 -3.59
CA LEU A 150 -13.50 2.35 -2.80
C LEU A 150 -12.41 1.44 -3.36
N ALA A 151 -11.43 1.03 -2.52
CA ALA A 151 -10.45 0.02 -2.88
C ALA A 151 -10.77 -1.32 -2.18
N VAL A 152 -10.84 -2.41 -2.95
CA VAL A 152 -11.34 -3.70 -2.48
C VAL A 152 -10.29 -4.78 -2.61
N HIS A 153 -9.87 -5.37 -1.48
CA HIS A 153 -9.02 -6.55 -1.48
C HIS A 153 -9.88 -7.83 -1.50
N GLY A 154 -9.73 -8.64 -2.55
CA GLY A 154 -10.49 -9.88 -2.78
C GLY A 154 -10.21 -11.02 -1.78
N ARG A 155 -10.09 -10.72 -0.48
CA ARG A 155 -9.94 -11.68 0.62
C ARG A 155 -10.70 -11.21 1.84
N THR A 156 -11.14 -12.16 2.66
CA THR A 156 -11.66 -11.86 4.00
C THR A 156 -10.53 -11.53 4.98
N ARG A 157 -10.88 -11.01 6.15
CA ARG A 157 -9.91 -10.78 7.24
C ARG A 157 -9.28 -12.10 7.70
N ALA A 158 -10.07 -13.16 7.84
CA ALA A 158 -9.61 -14.48 8.31
C ALA A 158 -8.60 -15.11 7.35
N GLN A 159 -8.76 -14.94 6.03
CA GLN A 159 -7.80 -15.43 5.04
C GLN A 159 -6.43 -14.73 5.14
N GLY A 160 -6.36 -13.51 5.67
CA GLY A 160 -5.11 -12.76 5.74
C GLY A 160 -4.46 -12.62 4.36
N TYR A 161 -3.42 -13.41 4.10
CA TYR A 161 -2.74 -13.53 2.80
C TYR A 161 -2.74 -14.97 2.26
N GLY A 162 -3.45 -15.88 2.92
CA GLY A 162 -3.59 -17.27 2.50
C GLY A 162 -4.55 -17.44 1.32
N GLY A 163 -4.46 -18.58 0.63
CA GLY A 163 -5.29 -18.89 -0.53
C GLY A 163 -5.11 -17.92 -1.68
N GLN A 164 -6.10 -17.85 -2.55
CA GLN A 164 -6.16 -16.90 -3.68
C GLN A 164 -7.16 -15.77 -3.38
N ALA A 165 -6.89 -14.57 -3.94
CA ALA A 165 -7.85 -13.48 -3.90
C ALA A 165 -9.03 -13.81 -4.85
N ASP A 166 -10.23 -13.68 -4.34
CA ASP A 166 -11.48 -13.84 -5.08
C ASP A 166 -11.86 -12.50 -5.70
N TRP A 167 -11.86 -12.42 -7.03
CA TRP A 167 -12.13 -11.17 -7.74
C TRP A 167 -13.60 -10.99 -8.10
N GLU A 168 -14.43 -12.05 -8.04
CA GLU A 168 -15.86 -11.97 -8.34
C GLU A 168 -16.59 -10.92 -7.47
N PRO A 169 -16.38 -10.85 -6.13
CA PRO A 169 -16.96 -9.82 -5.30
C PRO A 169 -16.56 -8.39 -5.67
N ILE A 170 -15.39 -8.20 -6.31
CA ILE A 170 -14.99 -6.88 -6.82
C ILE A 170 -15.91 -6.47 -8.00
N ALA A 171 -16.24 -7.41 -8.89
CA ALA A 171 -17.21 -7.18 -9.95
C ALA A 171 -18.61 -6.90 -9.41
N GLU A 172 -19.06 -7.64 -8.40
CA GLU A 172 -20.35 -7.41 -7.75
C GLU A 172 -20.44 -6.03 -7.11
N ILE A 173 -19.38 -5.59 -6.40
CA ILE A 173 -19.30 -4.22 -5.85
C ILE A 173 -19.37 -3.21 -6.99
N LYS A 174 -18.56 -3.39 -8.07
CA LYS A 174 -18.56 -2.46 -9.21
C LYS A 174 -19.92 -2.33 -9.88
N ALA A 175 -20.69 -3.39 -9.92
CA ALA A 175 -22.06 -3.37 -10.43
C ALA A 175 -23.07 -2.71 -9.44
N ALA A 176 -22.77 -2.69 -8.15
CA ALA A 176 -23.67 -2.23 -7.10
C ALA A 176 -23.49 -0.76 -6.70
N VAL A 177 -22.35 -0.13 -7.02
CA VAL A 177 -22.04 1.26 -6.68
C VAL A 177 -21.64 2.07 -7.91
N SER A 178 -21.86 3.38 -7.86
CA SER A 178 -21.52 4.35 -8.93
C SER A 178 -20.13 4.98 -8.73
N ILE A 179 -19.61 4.98 -7.50
CA ILE A 179 -18.29 5.52 -7.19
C ILE A 179 -17.19 4.64 -7.81
N PRO A 180 -16.02 5.22 -8.12
CA PRO A 180 -14.87 4.45 -8.62
C PRO A 180 -14.48 3.30 -7.69
N VAL A 181 -14.23 2.13 -8.28
CA VAL A 181 -13.80 0.91 -7.57
C VAL A 181 -12.39 0.54 -8.01
N ILE A 182 -11.48 0.41 -7.05
CA ILE A 182 -10.10 -0.05 -7.27
C ILE A 182 -9.98 -1.51 -6.85
N GLY A 183 -9.71 -2.40 -7.80
CA GLY A 183 -9.48 -3.82 -7.52
C GLY A 183 -8.11 -4.08 -6.89
N ASN A 184 -8.02 -4.99 -5.93
CA ASN A 184 -6.77 -5.36 -5.26
C ASN A 184 -6.74 -6.84 -4.88
N GLY A 185 -5.57 -7.45 -4.92
CA GLY A 185 -5.32 -8.83 -4.48
C GLY A 185 -4.65 -9.67 -5.58
N ASP A 186 -3.51 -10.27 -5.25
CA ASP A 186 -2.71 -11.18 -6.08
C ASP A 186 -2.29 -10.67 -7.46
N VAL A 187 -2.24 -9.37 -7.65
CA VAL A 187 -1.67 -8.72 -8.83
C VAL A 187 -0.15 -8.75 -8.70
N ARG A 188 0.51 -9.58 -9.49
CA ARG A 188 1.96 -9.84 -9.44
C ARG A 188 2.65 -9.61 -10.78
N ARG A 189 1.91 -9.63 -11.89
CA ARG A 189 2.38 -9.44 -13.26
C ARG A 189 1.50 -8.42 -13.97
N VAL A 190 2.02 -7.87 -15.06
CA VAL A 190 1.27 -6.94 -15.91
C VAL A 190 -0.04 -7.58 -16.40
N ALA A 191 0.01 -8.83 -16.84
CA ALA A 191 -1.19 -9.55 -17.27
C ALA A 191 -2.26 -9.70 -16.18
N ASP A 192 -1.90 -9.67 -14.89
CA ASP A 192 -2.88 -9.70 -13.80
C ASP A 192 -3.67 -8.39 -13.71
N ILE A 193 -3.07 -7.25 -14.09
CA ILE A 193 -3.74 -5.94 -14.12
C ILE A 193 -4.86 -5.98 -15.17
N GLU A 194 -4.53 -6.35 -16.41
CA GLU A 194 -5.49 -6.44 -17.50
C GLU A 194 -6.61 -7.46 -17.19
N ARG A 195 -6.21 -8.60 -16.64
CA ARG A 195 -7.15 -9.65 -16.26
C ARG A 195 -8.12 -9.17 -15.18
N MET A 196 -7.63 -8.48 -14.12
CA MET A 196 -8.50 -7.94 -13.07
C MET A 196 -9.47 -6.92 -13.64
N MET A 197 -9.00 -5.96 -14.44
CA MET A 197 -9.88 -4.97 -15.08
C MET A 197 -10.94 -5.62 -15.98
N THR A 198 -10.55 -6.60 -16.79
CA THR A 198 -11.47 -7.29 -17.71
C THR A 198 -12.51 -8.13 -16.96
N GLN A 199 -12.09 -8.84 -15.91
CA GLN A 199 -12.99 -9.72 -15.16
C GLN A 199 -13.93 -8.99 -14.21
N THR A 200 -13.50 -7.85 -13.66
CA THR A 200 -14.27 -7.17 -12.62
C THR A 200 -14.91 -5.87 -13.08
N GLY A 201 -14.47 -5.29 -14.20
CA GLY A 201 -14.89 -3.96 -14.63
C GLY A 201 -14.45 -2.84 -13.68
N CYS A 202 -13.54 -3.07 -12.74
CA CYS A 202 -13.03 -2.05 -11.84
C CYS A 202 -12.35 -0.91 -12.61
N ASP A 203 -12.38 0.30 -12.06
CA ASP A 203 -11.86 1.51 -12.72
C ASP A 203 -10.33 1.62 -12.65
N ALA A 204 -9.71 0.96 -11.68
CA ALA A 204 -8.26 0.90 -11.51
C ALA A 204 -7.83 -0.35 -10.73
N VAL A 205 -6.53 -0.64 -10.74
CA VAL A 205 -5.95 -1.77 -10.02
C VAL A 205 -4.88 -1.31 -9.05
N MET A 206 -5.04 -1.67 -7.78
CA MET A 206 -4.02 -1.41 -6.74
C MET A 206 -3.03 -2.57 -6.67
N VAL A 207 -1.78 -2.28 -6.98
CA VAL A 207 -0.67 -3.23 -6.85
C VAL A 207 -0.02 -3.04 -5.48
N GLY A 208 -0.03 -4.09 -4.66
CA GLY A 208 0.66 -4.10 -3.36
C GLY A 208 2.01 -4.79 -3.44
N ARG A 209 2.08 -6.00 -2.89
CA ARG A 209 3.31 -6.81 -2.81
C ARG A 209 3.99 -7.06 -4.15
N GLY A 210 3.22 -7.06 -5.24
CA GLY A 210 3.75 -7.25 -6.60
C GLY A 210 4.71 -6.14 -7.05
N ALA A 211 4.61 -4.93 -6.49
CA ALA A 211 5.52 -3.83 -6.81
C ALA A 211 6.86 -3.89 -6.05
N ILE A 212 6.93 -4.66 -4.94
CA ILE A 212 8.16 -4.76 -4.14
C ILE A 212 9.20 -5.56 -4.91
N GLY A 213 10.28 -4.90 -5.33
CA GLY A 213 11.31 -5.49 -6.20
C GLY A 213 10.94 -5.54 -7.68
N ASN A 214 9.71 -5.13 -8.03
CA ASN A 214 9.25 -4.98 -9.40
C ASN A 214 8.41 -3.69 -9.58
N PRO A 215 8.95 -2.50 -9.36
CA PRO A 215 8.20 -1.27 -9.60
C PRO A 215 7.90 -1.04 -11.09
N TRP A 216 8.58 -1.73 -12.02
CA TRP A 216 8.34 -1.67 -13.47
C TRP A 216 6.96 -2.21 -13.88
N ILE A 217 6.26 -2.92 -13.00
CA ILE A 217 4.87 -3.34 -13.23
C ILE A 217 3.97 -2.15 -13.61
N PHE A 218 4.27 -0.94 -13.09
CA PHE A 218 3.54 0.28 -13.41
C PHE A 218 3.87 0.86 -14.80
N SER A 219 5.00 0.48 -15.39
CA SER A 219 5.37 0.81 -16.78
C SER A 219 5.07 -0.31 -17.78
N GLY A 220 4.28 -1.31 -17.38
CA GLY A 220 3.88 -2.42 -18.26
C GLY A 220 4.98 -3.47 -18.48
N MET A 221 5.96 -3.58 -17.56
CA MET A 221 7.05 -4.57 -17.66
C MET A 221 7.06 -5.48 -16.43
N ASP A 222 7.14 -6.78 -16.67
CA ASP A 222 7.41 -7.74 -15.61
C ASP A 222 8.90 -7.76 -15.24
N ARG A 223 9.21 -8.10 -13.99
CA ARG A 223 10.59 -8.13 -13.48
C ARG A 223 11.55 -8.96 -14.33
N SER A 224 11.07 -10.06 -14.93
CA SER A 224 11.84 -10.94 -15.80
C SER A 224 12.24 -10.31 -17.15
N GLN A 225 11.56 -9.24 -17.55
CA GLN A 225 11.83 -8.50 -18.79
C GLN A 225 12.81 -7.36 -18.59
N VAL A 226 13.15 -7.03 -17.34
CA VAL A 226 14.03 -5.90 -17.00
C VAL A 226 15.50 -6.37 -17.01
N PRO A 227 16.37 -5.74 -17.82
CA PRO A 227 17.80 -6.06 -17.86
C PRO A 227 18.47 -5.88 -16.49
N PRO A 228 19.48 -6.73 -16.17
CA PRO A 228 20.16 -6.69 -14.87
C PRO A 228 20.78 -5.33 -14.51
N ASP A 229 21.35 -4.63 -15.49
CA ASP A 229 21.92 -3.29 -15.33
C ASP A 229 20.85 -2.26 -14.93
N GLN A 230 19.68 -2.28 -15.56
CA GLN A 230 18.58 -1.41 -15.19
C GLN A 230 18.05 -1.71 -13.78
N VAL A 231 18.04 -2.99 -13.37
CA VAL A 231 17.69 -3.36 -12.01
C VAL A 231 18.69 -2.80 -11.01
N ARG A 232 19.99 -2.95 -11.30
CA ARG A 232 21.05 -2.40 -10.47
C ARG A 232 20.90 -0.89 -10.33
N ASP A 233 20.75 -0.16 -11.42
CA ASP A 233 20.60 1.30 -11.41
C ASP A 233 19.38 1.74 -10.60
N ARG A 234 18.27 1.03 -10.74
CA ARG A 234 17.06 1.31 -9.96
C ARG A 234 17.27 1.03 -8.46
N MET A 235 17.96 -0.05 -8.12
CA MET A 235 18.33 -0.34 -6.73
C MET A 235 19.22 0.73 -6.14
N LEU A 236 20.20 1.23 -6.89
CA LEU A 236 21.11 2.30 -6.42
C LEU A 236 20.33 3.59 -6.14
N ARG A 237 19.47 4.03 -7.05
CA ARG A 237 18.61 5.20 -6.86
C ARG A 237 17.68 5.04 -5.65
N HIS A 238 17.14 3.83 -5.45
CA HIS A 238 16.30 3.56 -4.29
C HIS A 238 17.11 3.62 -3.00
N LEU A 239 18.29 3.02 -2.96
CA LEU A 239 19.20 3.09 -1.81
C LEU A 239 19.57 4.54 -1.48
N GLU A 240 20.00 5.33 -2.48
CA GLU A 240 20.33 6.75 -2.31
C GLU A 240 19.19 7.54 -1.65
N ARG A 241 17.95 7.35 -2.13
CA ARG A 241 16.77 7.96 -1.52
C ARG A 241 16.51 7.50 -0.09
N MET A 242 16.71 6.20 0.19
CA MET A 242 16.57 5.66 1.54
C MET A 242 17.60 6.26 2.49
N LEU A 243 18.86 6.39 2.07
CA LEU A 243 19.93 7.00 2.87
C LEU A 243 19.67 8.47 3.14
N SER A 244 19.16 9.21 2.15
CA SER A 244 18.79 10.61 2.31
C SER A 244 17.57 10.81 3.21
N PHE A 245 16.57 9.93 3.10
CA PHE A 245 15.30 10.05 3.83
C PHE A 245 15.39 9.60 5.28
N TYR A 246 16.22 8.60 5.59
CA TYR A 246 16.33 7.96 6.90
C TYR A 246 17.63 8.25 7.65
N ASP A 247 18.40 9.23 7.22
CA ASP A 247 19.66 9.63 7.85
C ASP A 247 20.70 8.49 7.90
N GLY A 248 21.40 8.25 6.79
CA GLY A 248 22.58 7.41 6.72
C GLY A 248 22.34 5.91 6.88
N ASP A 249 23.07 5.25 7.75
CA ASP A 249 23.12 3.78 7.88
C ASP A 249 21.77 3.14 8.22
N TYR A 250 20.87 3.86 8.88
CA TYR A 250 19.51 3.38 9.15
C TYR A 250 18.70 3.21 7.86
N GLY A 251 18.93 4.08 6.87
CA GLY A 251 18.35 3.93 5.53
C GLY A 251 18.76 2.62 4.87
N LEU A 252 20.03 2.20 5.00
CA LEU A 252 20.51 0.91 4.51
C LEU A 252 19.81 -0.27 5.20
N VAL A 253 19.66 -0.22 6.53
CA VAL A 253 18.94 -1.28 7.27
C VAL A 253 17.53 -1.47 6.74
N LEU A 254 16.81 -0.37 6.55
CA LEU A 254 15.44 -0.42 6.00
C LEU A 254 15.41 -0.82 4.52
N PHE A 255 16.43 -0.47 3.74
CA PHE A 255 16.52 -0.83 2.34
C PHE A 255 16.71 -2.34 2.10
N ARG A 256 17.36 -3.07 3.01
CA ARG A 256 17.65 -4.51 2.87
C ARG A 256 16.41 -5.34 2.49
N LYS A 257 15.24 -5.02 3.02
CA LYS A 257 13.97 -5.69 2.69
C LYS A 257 13.57 -5.48 1.22
N HIS A 258 13.81 -4.28 0.67
CA HIS A 258 13.60 -3.99 -0.75
C HIS A 258 14.66 -4.66 -1.63
N ALA A 259 15.94 -4.55 -1.26
CA ALA A 259 17.04 -5.17 -1.95
C ALA A 259 16.84 -6.69 -2.08
N SER A 260 16.39 -7.36 -1.02
CA SER A 260 16.12 -8.80 -1.06
C SER A 260 15.06 -9.18 -2.10
N ARG A 261 14.13 -8.29 -2.40
CA ARG A 261 13.09 -8.51 -3.42
C ARG A 261 13.59 -8.22 -4.84
N TYR A 262 14.35 -7.15 -5.03
CA TYR A 262 15.02 -6.88 -6.31
C TYR A 262 15.91 -8.05 -6.75
N LEU A 263 16.62 -8.63 -5.79
CA LEU A 263 17.59 -9.70 -6.04
C LEU A 263 16.97 -11.11 -5.97
N SER A 264 15.67 -11.24 -5.62
CA SER A 264 15.05 -12.56 -5.48
C SER A 264 15.10 -13.43 -6.74
N PRO A 265 15.00 -12.89 -7.98
CA PRO A 265 15.09 -13.67 -9.20
C PRO A 265 16.54 -14.13 -9.55
N LEU A 266 17.56 -13.54 -8.92
CA LEU A 266 18.95 -13.90 -9.22
C LEU A 266 19.37 -15.17 -8.47
N PRO A 267 20.19 -16.04 -9.10
CA PRO A 267 20.64 -17.32 -8.53
C PRO A 267 21.75 -17.12 -7.48
N LEU A 268 21.47 -16.29 -6.46
CA LEU A 268 22.41 -16.02 -5.39
C LEU A 268 22.43 -17.16 -4.38
N SER A 269 23.64 -17.61 -3.99
CA SER A 269 23.83 -18.56 -2.91
C SER A 269 23.37 -17.98 -1.56
N ARG A 270 23.15 -18.86 -0.59
CA ARG A 270 22.82 -18.47 0.78
C ARG A 270 23.90 -17.58 1.40
N ASP A 271 25.18 -17.89 1.14
CA ASP A 271 26.30 -17.14 1.70
C ASP A 271 26.44 -15.77 1.05
N GLN A 272 26.26 -15.65 -0.28
CA GLN A 272 26.20 -14.35 -0.95
C GLN A 272 25.09 -13.47 -0.40
N ARG A 273 23.88 -14.01 -0.19
CA ARG A 273 22.77 -13.28 0.43
C ARG A 273 23.11 -12.84 1.86
N LYS A 274 23.67 -13.77 2.67
CA LYS A 274 24.05 -13.47 4.05
C LYS A 274 25.08 -12.35 4.10
N LEU A 275 26.12 -12.43 3.29
CA LEU A 275 27.18 -11.43 3.22
C LEU A 275 26.63 -10.06 2.80
N LEU A 276 25.85 -10.00 1.72
CA LEU A 276 25.27 -8.76 1.21
C LEU A 276 24.37 -8.07 2.25
N PHE A 277 23.50 -8.82 2.91
CA PHE A 277 22.55 -8.25 3.88
C PHE A 277 23.12 -8.07 5.30
N SER A 278 24.36 -8.49 5.54
CA SER A 278 25.13 -8.15 6.76
C SER A 278 25.93 -6.86 6.64
N ALA A 279 26.07 -6.29 5.43
CA ALA A 279 26.79 -5.04 5.23
C ALA A 279 26.27 -3.93 6.15
N GLU A 280 27.12 -3.32 6.94
CA GLU A 280 26.74 -2.30 7.91
C GLU A 280 26.81 -0.88 7.34
N ARG A 281 27.61 -0.70 6.28
CA ARG A 281 27.80 0.60 5.61
C ARG A 281 27.37 0.54 4.16
N PRO A 282 26.86 1.65 3.60
CA PRO A 282 26.46 1.73 2.19
C PRO A 282 27.57 1.34 1.22
N GLU A 283 28.81 1.77 1.42
CA GLU A 283 29.95 1.47 0.55
C GLU A 283 30.27 -0.02 0.53
N GLN A 284 30.18 -0.69 1.68
CA GLN A 284 30.35 -2.14 1.78
C GLN A 284 29.24 -2.87 1.04
N PHE A 285 27.98 -2.42 1.21
CA PHE A 285 26.84 -3.00 0.48
C PHE A 285 27.02 -2.86 -1.03
N LEU A 286 27.45 -1.70 -1.52
CA LEU A 286 27.68 -1.43 -2.93
C LEU A 286 28.77 -2.32 -3.51
N GLY A 287 29.92 -2.44 -2.86
CA GLY A 287 31.01 -3.31 -3.31
C GLY A 287 30.59 -4.79 -3.39
N LEU A 288 29.82 -5.26 -2.41
CA LEU A 288 29.28 -6.62 -2.41
C LEU A 288 28.20 -6.81 -3.50
N LEU A 289 27.35 -5.82 -3.75
CA LEU A 289 26.36 -5.85 -4.81
C LEU A 289 27.03 -5.96 -6.18
N ASP A 290 28.07 -5.17 -6.44
CA ASP A 290 28.81 -5.20 -7.71
C ASP A 290 29.48 -6.56 -7.93
N ALA A 291 30.10 -7.14 -6.91
CA ALA A 291 30.69 -8.47 -6.98
C ALA A 291 29.64 -9.56 -7.29
N VAL A 292 28.48 -9.47 -6.66
CA VAL A 292 27.36 -10.39 -6.88
C VAL A 292 26.80 -10.24 -8.30
N MET A 293 26.57 -9.02 -8.78
CA MET A 293 26.03 -8.77 -10.13
C MET A 293 26.99 -9.23 -11.21
N ALA A 294 28.30 -9.03 -11.03
CA ALA A 294 29.32 -9.52 -11.96
C ALA A 294 29.35 -11.06 -12.05
N SER A 295 29.14 -11.75 -10.91
CA SER A 295 29.12 -13.22 -10.87
C SER A 295 27.88 -13.85 -11.51
N THR A 296 26.82 -13.09 -11.73
CA THR A 296 25.56 -13.55 -12.34
C THR A 296 25.45 -13.22 -13.82
N ALA A 297 26.39 -12.44 -14.37
CA ALA A 297 26.45 -12.08 -15.79
C ALA A 297 27.27 -13.09 -16.65
N ASN A 298 27.99 -14.00 -16.00
CA ASN A 298 28.71 -15.13 -16.61
C ASN A 298 27.90 -16.42 -16.48
#